data_369e60e8853054bf5bbd7dba667f4086
#
_entry.id   369e60e8853054bf5bbd7dba667f4086
#
_cell.length_a   1.000
_cell.length_b   1.000
_cell.length_c   1.000
_cell.angle_alpha   90.00
_cell.angle_beta   90.00
_cell.angle_gamma   90.00
#
_symmetry.space_group_name_H-M   'P 1'
#
loop_
_entity.id
_entity.type
_entity.pdbx_description
1 polymer ?
#
loop_
_entity_poly.entity_id
_entity_poly.type
_entity_poly.pdbx_seq_one_letter_code
_entity_poly.pdbx_strand_id
1 'polypeptide(L)'
;DGFSTQIVRLGGLLGDDRHPVKQLAKLPVVYNPQAPINLIHKVDAIGLLRYLADRAPWQSIYHGVAPWHPTKQDFYEQAANEMQLPSPKFAEDPGNANKVVTDPQVQSLGYAFLEPKLGLVQTP
;
A
#
# COMPACT_ATOMS: atom_id res chain seq x y z
N ASP A 1 -8.39 27.26 22.87
CA ASP A 1 -7.35 27.14 22.56
C ASP A 1 -6.92 25.87 22.44
N GLY A 2 -6.83 25.18 21.99
CA GLY A 2 -6.38 23.92 21.85
C GLY A 2 -5.76 23.62 20.54
N PHE A 3 -5.20 22.45 20.50
CA PHE A 3 -4.70 21.91 19.26
C PHE A 3 -5.77 21.08 18.58
N SER A 4 -5.82 21.15 17.28
CA SER A 4 -6.52 20.17 16.47
C SER A 4 -5.48 19.23 15.89
N THR A 5 -5.75 17.93 15.98
CA THR A 5 -4.82 16.93 15.47
C THR A 5 -5.52 16.05 14.44
N GLN A 6 -4.74 15.56 13.51
CA GLN A 6 -5.20 14.63 12.51
C GLN A 6 -4.18 13.50 12.45
N ILE A 7 -4.65 12.26 12.56
CA ILE A 7 -3.78 11.10 12.52
C ILE A 7 -4.01 10.39 11.20
N VAL A 8 -2.93 10.16 10.46
CA VAL A 8 -2.99 9.40 9.20
C VAL A 8 -2.08 8.20 9.35
N ARG A 9 -2.66 7.01 9.28
CA ARG A 9 -1.92 5.75 9.33
C ARG A 9 -1.72 5.27 7.91
N LEU A 10 -0.46 5.30 7.46
CA LEU A 10 -0.14 4.89 6.10
C LEU A 10 0.13 3.39 6.05
N GLY A 11 -0.24 2.77 4.94
CA GLY A 11 0.18 1.41 4.62
C GLY A 11 1.67 1.36 4.32
N GLY A 12 2.16 0.21 3.89
CA GLY A 12 3.56 0.08 3.49
C GLY A 12 3.88 1.05 2.36
N LEU A 13 4.97 1.78 2.51
CA LEU A 13 5.31 2.85 1.58
C LEU A 13 6.22 2.34 0.46
N LEU A 14 5.90 2.67 -0.78
CA LEU A 14 6.76 2.33 -1.90
C LEU A 14 6.89 3.51 -2.87
N GLY A 15 7.91 3.45 -3.70
CA GLY A 15 8.19 4.42 -4.75
C GLY A 15 9.32 3.90 -5.61
N ASP A 16 9.78 4.71 -6.58
CA ASP A 16 10.83 4.28 -7.49
C ASP A 16 12.14 4.00 -6.77
N ASP A 17 12.41 4.73 -5.68
CA ASP A 17 13.63 4.61 -4.91
C ASP A 17 13.52 3.61 -3.76
N ARG A 18 12.32 3.06 -3.52
CA ARG A 18 12.15 2.06 -2.48
C ARG A 18 10.97 1.18 -2.85
N HIS A 19 11.24 -0.09 -3.03
CA HIS A 19 10.19 -1.06 -3.36
C HIS A 19 10.47 -2.33 -2.56
N PRO A 20 9.47 -2.85 -1.83
CA PRO A 20 9.67 -4.04 -1.00
C PRO A 20 10.19 -5.24 -1.76
N VAL A 21 9.84 -5.37 -3.05
CA VAL A 21 10.24 -6.53 -3.83
C VAL A 21 11.77 -6.68 -3.91
N LYS A 22 12.50 -5.58 -3.87
CA LYS A 22 13.97 -5.65 -3.91
C LYS A 22 14.54 -6.40 -2.71
N GLN A 23 13.93 -6.21 -1.54
CA GLN A 23 14.33 -6.91 -0.33
C GLN A 23 13.80 -8.34 -0.30
N LEU A 24 12.54 -8.51 -0.70
CA LEU A 24 11.88 -9.81 -0.66
C LEU A 24 12.53 -10.80 -1.61
N ALA A 25 13.03 -10.33 -2.76
CA ALA A 25 13.70 -11.20 -3.72
C ALA A 25 14.99 -11.81 -3.17
N LYS A 26 15.56 -11.22 -2.11
CA LYS A 26 16.78 -11.70 -1.47
C LYS A 26 16.53 -12.66 -0.31
N LEU A 27 15.28 -12.77 0.13
CA LEU A 27 14.94 -13.63 1.25
C LEU A 27 14.84 -15.08 0.81
N PRO A 28 15.17 -16.05 1.73
CA PRO A 28 14.98 -17.46 1.40
C PRO A 28 13.52 -17.82 1.10
N VAL A 29 12.59 -17.18 1.80
CA VAL A 29 11.17 -17.43 1.62
C VAL A 29 10.38 -16.22 2.12
N VAL A 30 9.22 -15.97 1.48
CA VAL A 30 8.25 -14.98 1.90
C VAL A 30 6.98 -15.72 2.28
N TYR A 31 6.44 -15.45 3.46
CA TYR A 31 5.28 -16.17 3.96
C TYR A 31 3.97 -15.51 3.55
N ASN A 32 2.91 -16.32 3.55
CA ASN A 32 1.53 -15.89 3.32
C ASN A 32 1.32 -15.32 1.91
N PRO A 33 1.53 -16.14 0.87
CA PRO A 33 1.40 -15.65 -0.49
C PRO A 33 -0.01 -15.17 -0.84
N GLN A 34 -1.04 -15.69 -0.16
CA GLN A 34 -2.42 -15.31 -0.45
C GLN A 34 -2.91 -14.12 0.38
N ALA A 35 -2.09 -13.59 1.30
CA ALA A 35 -2.47 -12.43 2.07
C ALA A 35 -2.57 -11.20 1.16
N PRO A 36 -3.58 -10.35 1.36
CA PRO A 36 -3.68 -9.11 0.59
C PRO A 36 -2.59 -8.13 1.00
N ILE A 37 -2.13 -7.33 0.05
CA ILE A 37 -1.20 -6.25 0.37
C ILE A 37 -1.98 -5.00 0.77
N ASN A 38 -1.35 -4.19 1.62
CA ASN A 38 -1.89 -2.90 2.06
C ASN A 38 -0.77 -1.88 1.92
N LEU A 39 -0.61 -1.33 0.72
CA LEU A 39 0.50 -0.46 0.37
C LEU A 39 -0.02 0.88 -0.14
N ILE A 40 0.87 1.87 -0.19
CA ILE A 40 0.59 3.14 -0.81
C ILE A 40 1.85 3.66 -1.48
N HIS A 41 1.71 4.21 -2.69
CA HIS A 41 2.83 4.85 -3.36
C HIS A 41 3.12 6.20 -2.69
N LYS A 42 4.41 6.58 -2.62
CA LYS A 42 4.79 7.80 -1.90
C LYS A 42 4.16 9.06 -2.47
N VAL A 43 3.89 9.10 -3.79
CA VAL A 43 3.20 10.28 -4.36
C VAL A 43 1.81 10.43 -3.79
N ASP A 44 1.12 9.32 -3.53
CA ASP A 44 -0.19 9.36 -2.91
C ASP A 44 -0.13 9.59 -1.40
N ALA A 45 0.92 9.11 -0.74
CA ALA A 45 1.09 9.42 0.67
C ALA A 45 1.21 10.93 0.88
N ILE A 46 2.03 11.59 0.06
CA ILE A 46 2.19 13.04 0.12
C ILE A 46 0.89 13.74 -0.30
N GLY A 47 0.30 13.31 -1.41
CA GLY A 47 -0.93 13.91 -1.92
C GLY A 47 -2.09 13.78 -0.94
N LEU A 48 -2.22 12.61 -0.31
CA LEU A 48 -3.28 12.38 0.65
C LEU A 48 -3.10 13.24 1.90
N LEU A 49 -1.87 13.35 2.41
CA LEU A 49 -1.62 14.20 3.57
C LEU A 49 -1.99 15.64 3.29
N ARG A 50 -1.64 16.17 2.12
CA ARG A 50 -2.02 17.53 1.73
C ARG A 50 -3.53 17.66 1.57
N TYR A 51 -4.16 16.69 0.93
CA TYR A 51 -5.59 16.71 0.70
C TYR A 51 -6.37 16.72 2.01
N LEU A 52 -5.97 15.86 2.95
CA LEU A 52 -6.65 15.75 4.23
C LEU A 52 -6.41 17.00 5.10
N ALA A 53 -5.21 17.59 5.03
CA ALA A 53 -4.90 18.78 5.81
C ALA A 53 -5.84 19.93 5.49
N ASP A 54 -6.27 20.04 4.21
CA ASP A 54 -7.11 21.15 3.79
C ASP A 54 -8.60 20.86 3.92
N ARG A 55 -9.01 19.58 3.90
CA ARG A 55 -10.43 19.24 3.70
C ARG A 55 -11.02 18.38 4.77
N ALA A 56 -10.21 17.59 5.46
CA ALA A 56 -10.73 16.61 6.39
C ALA A 56 -11.01 17.20 7.76
N PRO A 57 -12.01 16.72 8.47
CA PRO A 57 -12.18 17.12 9.86
C PRO A 57 -10.97 16.74 10.69
N TRP A 58 -10.58 17.64 11.59
CA TRP A 58 -9.49 17.40 12.52
C TRP A 58 -9.95 16.47 13.65
N GLN A 59 -8.99 15.91 14.37
CA GLN A 59 -9.24 14.98 15.47
C GLN A 59 -9.83 13.66 14.99
N SER A 60 -9.54 13.30 13.76
CA SER A 60 -9.97 12.03 13.16
C SER A 60 -8.76 11.19 12.79
N ILE A 61 -9.01 9.89 12.64
CA ILE A 61 -7.98 8.94 12.22
C ILE A 61 -8.33 8.48 10.81
N TYR A 62 -7.35 8.57 9.93
CA TYR A 62 -7.49 8.17 8.53
C TYR A 62 -6.45 7.11 8.19
N HIS A 63 -6.78 6.28 7.22
CA HIS A 63 -5.85 5.25 6.72
C HIS A 63 -5.50 5.55 5.28
N GLY A 64 -4.20 5.69 5.00
CA GLY A 64 -3.71 5.93 3.65
C GLY A 64 -3.20 4.64 3.03
N VAL A 65 -4.04 4.01 2.22
CA VAL A 65 -3.74 2.74 1.57
C VAL A 65 -4.33 2.79 0.17
N ALA A 66 -3.58 2.35 -0.83
CA ALA A 66 -4.11 2.27 -2.19
C ALA A 66 -5.34 1.36 -2.24
N PRO A 67 -6.30 1.64 -3.12
CA PRO A 67 -7.55 0.88 -3.16
C PRO A 67 -7.42 -0.53 -3.74
N TRP A 68 -6.26 -0.90 -4.27
CA TRP A 68 -6.02 -2.20 -4.88
C TRP A 68 -5.30 -3.12 -3.90
N HIS A 69 -5.87 -4.30 -3.65
CA HIS A 69 -5.36 -5.25 -2.68
C HIS A 69 -5.15 -6.62 -3.30
N PRO A 70 -4.21 -6.76 -4.25
CA PRO A 70 -3.90 -8.08 -4.78
C PRO A 70 -3.24 -8.94 -3.71
N THR A 71 -3.12 -10.24 -3.97
CA THR A 71 -2.36 -11.11 -3.07
C THR A 71 -0.90 -10.72 -3.08
N LYS A 72 -0.22 -11.03 -2.00
CA LYS A 72 1.22 -10.80 -1.88
C LYS A 72 1.96 -11.46 -3.03
N GLN A 73 1.59 -12.69 -3.35
CA GLN A 73 2.22 -13.44 -4.43
C GLN A 73 2.03 -12.75 -5.77
N ASP A 74 0.79 -12.41 -6.13
CA ASP A 74 0.52 -11.80 -7.43
C ASP A 74 1.23 -10.47 -7.58
N PHE A 75 1.18 -9.64 -6.54
CA PHE A 75 1.79 -8.32 -6.60
C PHE A 75 3.32 -8.41 -6.74
N TYR A 76 3.97 -9.20 -5.89
CA TYR A 76 5.43 -9.25 -5.90
C TYR A 76 5.98 -10.02 -7.07
N GLU A 77 5.26 -11.00 -7.61
CA GLU A 77 5.67 -11.66 -8.85
C GLU A 77 5.62 -10.69 -10.02
N GLN A 78 4.55 -9.91 -10.13
CA GLN A 78 4.46 -8.91 -11.17
C GLN A 78 5.54 -7.84 -11.03
N ALA A 79 5.74 -7.33 -9.82
CA ALA A 79 6.74 -6.30 -9.58
C ALA A 79 8.16 -6.81 -9.90
N ALA A 80 8.48 -8.04 -9.48
CA ALA A 80 9.77 -8.63 -9.78
C ALA A 80 9.98 -8.77 -11.28
N ASN A 81 8.95 -9.21 -12.00
CA ASN A 81 9.02 -9.36 -13.45
C ASN A 81 9.28 -8.03 -14.14
N GLU A 82 8.54 -6.98 -13.74
CA GLU A 82 8.71 -5.64 -14.33
C GLU A 82 10.09 -5.05 -14.03
N MET A 83 10.65 -5.35 -12.87
CA MET A 83 11.96 -4.86 -12.46
C MET A 83 13.11 -5.79 -12.85
N GLN A 84 12.81 -6.87 -13.55
CA GLN A 84 13.80 -7.86 -14.00
C GLN A 84 14.58 -8.46 -12.83
N LEU A 85 13.87 -8.72 -11.73
CA LEU A 85 14.41 -9.38 -10.54
C LEU A 85 13.90 -10.81 -10.45
N PRO A 86 14.64 -11.68 -9.75
CA PRO A 86 14.12 -13.02 -9.47
C PRO A 86 12.83 -12.93 -8.67
N SER A 87 11.86 -13.77 -9.01
CA SER A 87 10.61 -13.81 -8.26
C SER A 87 10.86 -14.29 -6.83
N PRO A 88 10.22 -13.68 -5.82
CA PRO A 88 10.32 -14.19 -4.46
C PRO A 88 9.78 -15.62 -4.37
N LYS A 89 10.29 -16.38 -3.42
CA LYS A 89 9.82 -17.73 -3.13
C LYS A 89 8.84 -17.66 -1.98
N PHE A 90 7.68 -18.28 -2.12
CA PHE A 90 6.60 -18.18 -1.16
C PHE A 90 6.34 -19.50 -0.46
N ALA A 91 5.90 -19.43 0.78
CA ALA A 91 5.47 -20.57 1.56
C ALA A 91 4.34 -20.15 2.50
N GLU A 92 3.48 -21.10 2.83
CA GLU A 92 2.38 -20.86 3.75
C GLU A 92 2.90 -20.75 5.18
N ASP A 93 2.24 -19.92 5.96
CA ASP A 93 2.45 -19.82 7.40
C ASP A 93 1.08 -19.92 8.07
N PRO A 94 0.70 -21.11 8.53
CA PRO A 94 -0.60 -21.28 9.17
C PRO A 94 -0.66 -20.46 10.45
N GLY A 95 -1.76 -19.77 10.64
CA GLY A 95 -1.98 -18.95 11.83
C GLY A 95 -1.92 -17.46 11.61
N ASN A 96 -1.51 -17.00 10.44
CA ASN A 96 -1.58 -15.57 10.13
C ASN A 96 -2.92 -15.20 9.54
N ALA A 97 -3.42 -14.04 9.96
CA ALA A 97 -4.69 -13.52 9.47
C ALA A 97 -4.48 -12.68 8.22
N ASN A 98 -5.43 -12.78 7.30
CA ASN A 98 -5.45 -11.93 6.11
C ASN A 98 -6.34 -10.73 6.40
N LYS A 99 -5.79 -9.53 6.26
CA LYS A 99 -6.50 -8.30 6.58
C LYS A 99 -6.38 -7.31 5.43
N VAL A 100 -7.53 -6.80 4.98
CA VAL A 100 -7.58 -5.70 4.02
C VAL A 100 -7.85 -4.42 4.78
N VAL A 101 -7.00 -3.41 4.59
CA VAL A 101 -7.19 -2.11 5.21
C VAL A 101 -7.87 -1.19 4.20
N THR A 102 -9.03 -0.67 4.57
CA THR A 102 -9.76 0.32 3.76
C THR A 102 -10.11 1.51 4.63
N ASP A 103 -10.42 2.63 3.99
CA ASP A 103 -10.88 3.80 4.72
C ASP A 103 -12.03 4.45 3.94
N PRO A 104 -13.28 4.16 4.32
CA PRO A 104 -14.42 4.79 3.69
C PRO A 104 -14.43 6.31 3.83
N GLN A 105 -13.85 6.85 4.91
CA GLN A 105 -13.80 8.30 5.09
C GLN A 105 -12.92 8.95 4.03
N VAL A 106 -11.76 8.36 3.75
CA VAL A 106 -10.87 8.87 2.69
C VAL A 106 -11.59 8.82 1.35
N GLN A 107 -12.29 7.71 1.07
CA GLN A 107 -13.05 7.57 -0.17
C GLN A 107 -14.15 8.62 -0.27
N SER A 108 -14.89 8.85 0.82
CA SER A 108 -16.00 9.81 0.79
C SER A 108 -15.52 11.25 0.68
N LEU A 109 -14.29 11.55 1.08
CA LEU A 109 -13.71 12.88 0.89
C LEU A 109 -13.23 13.11 -0.54
N GLY A 110 -13.19 12.08 -1.36
CA GLY A 110 -12.97 12.22 -2.79
C GLY A 110 -11.53 12.27 -3.24
N TYR A 111 -10.58 11.81 -2.41
CA TYR A 111 -9.19 11.78 -2.85
C TYR A 111 -9.03 10.83 -4.04
N ALA A 112 -8.43 11.31 -5.12
CA ALA A 112 -8.18 10.53 -6.32
C ALA A 112 -6.71 10.06 -6.32
N PHE A 113 -6.50 8.76 -6.19
CA PHE A 113 -5.15 8.21 -6.16
C PHE A 113 -4.48 8.38 -7.52
N LEU A 114 -3.22 8.83 -7.50
CA LEU A 114 -2.40 8.95 -8.70
C LEU A 114 -1.80 7.62 -9.12
N GLU A 115 -1.49 6.77 -8.14
CA GLU A 115 -0.95 5.44 -8.38
C GLU A 115 -1.83 4.38 -7.70
N PRO A 116 -3.08 4.21 -8.17
CA PRO A 116 -3.98 3.25 -7.53
C PRO A 116 -3.53 1.81 -7.69
N LYS A 117 -2.70 1.53 -8.69
CA LYS A 117 -2.12 0.20 -8.94
C LYS A 117 -0.64 0.14 -8.52
N LEU A 118 -0.24 1.05 -7.62
CA LEU A 118 1.07 1.01 -6.96
C LEU A 118 2.24 1.07 -7.96
N GLY A 119 2.06 1.79 -9.05
CA GLY A 119 3.11 2.00 -10.03
C GLY A 119 3.33 0.84 -11.01
N LEU A 120 2.57 -0.23 -10.89
CA LEU A 120 2.71 -1.35 -11.81
C LEU A 120 1.98 -1.08 -13.13
N VAL A 121 2.53 -1.65 -14.19
CA VAL A 121 1.96 -1.53 -15.53
C VAL A 121 0.62 -2.25 -15.58
N GLN A 122 -0.40 -1.58 -16.15
CA GLN A 122 -1.70 -2.19 -16.34
C GLN A 122 -1.69 -2.97 -17.65
N THR A 123 -2.10 -4.24 -17.57
CA THR A 123 -2.36 -5.00 -18.80
C THR A 123 -3.83 -4.90 -19.14
N PRO A 124 -4.15 -4.71 -20.44
CA PRO A 124 -5.54 -4.65 -20.88
C PRO A 124 -6.30 -5.94 -20.62
#